data_bb04e849f987e34a856112dece0180cd
#
_entry.id   bb04e849f987e34a856112dece0180cd
#
_cell.length_a   1.000
_cell.length_b   1.000
_cell.length_c   1.000
_cell.angle_alpha   90.00
_cell.angle_beta   90.00
_cell.angle_gamma   90.00
#
_symmetry.space_group_name_H-M   'P 1'
#
loop_
_entity.id
_entity.type
_entity.pdbx_description
1 polymer ?
#
loop_
_entity_poly.entity_id
_entity_poly.type
_entity_poly.pdbx_seq_one_letter_code
_entity_poly.pdbx_strand_id
1 'polypeptide(L)'
;MNWRNRWTFWATVATVMTLVSIPSIDLFSSLNAYRIFLNGWHPPPLKSTITSSTPHETGRNFDEPVLRPVEFRWHGPKAKSVELVGDFNAWKRGLLKMSPAAGGTWSVVIPIPEGRHKYLFIVDGEPRIDETVETENGFQGRRVMVRMVK
;
A
#
# COMPACT_ATOMS: atom_id res chain seq x y z
N MET A 1 -21.84 55.65 -15.13
CA MET A 1 -21.31 54.51 -14.32
C MET A 1 -20.37 53.75 -15.26
N ASN A 2 -19.02 53.85 -15.03
CA ASN A 2 -17.99 53.43 -15.99
C ASN A 2 -17.91 51.89 -16.12
N TRP A 3 -18.21 51.37 -17.28
CA TRP A 3 -18.17 49.93 -17.60
C TRP A 3 -16.79 49.31 -17.45
N ARG A 4 -15.71 50.11 -17.57
CA ARG A 4 -14.32 49.67 -17.28
C ARG A 4 -14.09 49.21 -15.86
N ASN A 5 -14.81 49.78 -14.86
CA ASN A 5 -14.67 49.36 -13.47
C ASN A 5 -15.35 48.03 -13.15
N ARG A 6 -16.34 47.62 -13.93
CA ARG A 6 -17.02 46.33 -13.72
C ARG A 6 -16.14 45.17 -14.20
N TRP A 7 -15.36 45.37 -15.23
CA TRP A 7 -14.49 44.33 -15.78
C TRP A 7 -13.29 44.05 -14.85
N THR A 8 -12.68 45.11 -14.32
CA THR A 8 -11.60 44.99 -13.32
C THR A 8 -12.09 44.32 -12.02
N PHE A 9 -13.31 44.65 -11.58
CA PHE A 9 -13.92 44.00 -10.43
C PHE A 9 -14.11 42.50 -10.65
N TRP A 10 -14.68 42.09 -11.78
CA TRP A 10 -14.88 40.68 -12.09
C TRP A 10 -13.55 39.92 -12.32
N ALA A 11 -12.56 40.58 -12.89
CA ALA A 11 -11.22 40.02 -13.06
C ALA A 11 -10.55 39.77 -11.70
N THR A 12 -10.65 40.69 -10.77
CA THR A 12 -10.10 40.51 -9.41
C THR A 12 -10.83 39.38 -8.64
N VAL A 13 -12.15 39.31 -8.75
CA VAL A 13 -12.95 38.24 -8.14
C VAL A 13 -12.56 36.87 -8.73
N ALA A 14 -12.38 36.77 -10.05
CA ALA A 14 -11.96 35.53 -10.68
C ALA A 14 -10.54 35.11 -10.24
N THR A 15 -9.62 36.06 -10.12
CA THR A 15 -8.25 35.78 -9.66
C THR A 15 -8.23 35.31 -8.19
N VAL A 16 -9.02 35.92 -7.35
CA VAL A 16 -9.13 35.50 -5.93
C VAL A 16 -9.77 34.12 -5.82
N MET A 17 -10.81 33.85 -6.61
CA MET A 17 -11.45 32.52 -6.64
C MET A 17 -10.50 31.42 -7.10
N THR A 18 -9.67 31.69 -8.12
CA THR A 18 -8.67 30.69 -8.59
C THR A 18 -7.55 30.50 -7.57
N LEU A 19 -7.09 31.55 -6.89
CA LEU A 19 -6.07 31.45 -5.83
C LEU A 19 -6.56 30.66 -4.59
N VAL A 20 -7.84 30.73 -4.26
CA VAL A 20 -8.44 30.01 -3.13
C VAL A 20 -8.78 28.56 -3.48
N SER A 21 -9.12 28.27 -4.73
CA SER A 21 -9.52 26.91 -5.13
C SER A 21 -8.34 25.93 -5.26
N ILE A 22 -7.14 26.39 -5.62
CA ILE A 22 -5.96 25.52 -5.79
C ILE A 22 -5.53 24.84 -4.47
N PRO A 23 -5.36 25.54 -3.33
CA PRO A 23 -4.97 24.89 -2.09
C PRO A 23 -6.09 24.03 -1.46
N SER A 24 -7.36 24.25 -1.86
CA SER A 24 -8.49 23.49 -1.31
C SER A 24 -8.52 22.04 -1.77
N ILE A 25 -8.00 21.73 -2.94
CA ILE A 25 -7.99 20.37 -3.50
C ILE A 25 -7.00 19.49 -2.74
N ASP A 26 -5.81 20.03 -2.42
CA ASP A 26 -4.79 19.30 -1.68
C ASP A 26 -5.19 19.09 -0.21
N LEU A 27 -5.84 20.08 0.39
CA LEU A 27 -6.35 19.98 1.75
C LEU A 27 -7.47 18.94 1.86
N PHE A 28 -8.35 18.85 0.86
CA PHE A 28 -9.46 17.91 0.85
C PHE A 28 -8.97 16.46 0.67
N SER A 29 -7.95 16.24 -0.14
CA SER A 29 -7.32 14.93 -0.32
C SER A 29 -6.63 14.46 0.97
N SER A 30 -5.95 15.36 1.67
CA SER A 30 -5.29 15.08 2.94
C SER A 30 -6.29 14.76 4.06
N LEU A 31 -7.41 15.49 4.12
CA LEU A 31 -8.50 15.23 5.08
C LEU A 31 -9.20 13.90 4.81
N ASN A 32 -9.37 13.54 3.56
CA ASN A 32 -9.96 12.25 3.20
C ASN A 32 -9.06 11.07 3.58
N ALA A 33 -7.75 11.20 3.38
CA ALA A 33 -6.77 10.21 3.84
C ALA A 33 -6.78 10.05 5.37
N TYR A 34 -6.91 11.17 6.09
CA TYR A 34 -7.02 11.17 7.56
C TYR A 34 -8.32 10.52 8.06
N ARG A 35 -9.45 10.79 7.40
CA ARG A 35 -10.73 10.13 7.71
C ARG A 35 -10.69 8.62 7.47
N ILE A 36 -10.04 8.17 6.39
CA ILE A 36 -9.86 6.73 6.12
C ILE A 36 -8.99 6.09 7.20
N PHE A 37 -7.94 6.77 7.65
CA PHE A 37 -7.10 6.33 8.76
C PHE A 37 -7.90 6.19 10.07
N LEU A 38 -8.71 7.20 10.42
CA LEU A 38 -9.52 7.18 11.64
C LEU A 38 -10.65 6.15 11.60
N ASN A 39 -11.30 5.97 10.45
CA ASN A 39 -12.40 5.02 10.30
C ASN A 39 -11.92 3.58 10.06
N GLY A 40 -10.68 3.40 9.59
CA GLY A 40 -10.07 2.09 9.38
C GLY A 40 -9.32 1.55 10.59
N TRP A 41 -9.10 2.39 11.62
CA TRP A 41 -8.41 1.95 12.82
C TRP A 41 -9.42 1.35 13.82
N HIS A 42 -9.73 0.09 13.62
CA HIS A 42 -10.37 -0.71 14.65
C HIS A 42 -9.27 -1.42 15.45
N PRO A 43 -8.91 -0.96 16.65
CA PRO A 43 -8.03 -1.73 17.50
C PRO A 43 -8.68 -3.10 17.70
N PRO A 44 -7.92 -4.20 17.55
CA PRO A 44 -8.47 -5.51 17.84
C PRO A 44 -9.01 -5.49 19.28
N PRO A 45 -10.20 -6.06 19.53
CA PRO A 45 -10.74 -6.12 20.88
C PRO A 45 -9.68 -6.76 21.77
N LEU A 46 -9.30 -6.05 22.84
CA LEU A 46 -8.43 -6.59 23.86
C LEU A 46 -9.11 -7.87 24.37
N LYS A 47 -8.58 -9.03 24.02
CA LYS A 47 -9.02 -10.28 24.61
C LYS A 47 -8.73 -10.15 26.09
N SER A 48 -9.77 -9.95 26.89
CA SER A 48 -9.66 -10.06 28.33
C SER A 48 -9.10 -11.45 28.64
N THR A 49 -7.88 -11.50 29.09
CA THR A 49 -7.30 -12.72 29.63
C THR A 49 -8.00 -12.98 30.96
N ILE A 50 -9.18 -13.60 30.90
CA ILE A 50 -9.76 -14.21 32.07
C ILE A 50 -8.99 -15.50 32.26
N THR A 51 -8.08 -15.48 33.21
CA THR A 51 -7.45 -16.68 33.76
C THR A 51 -8.55 -17.49 34.45
N SER A 52 -9.25 -18.29 33.67
CA SER A 52 -10.11 -19.35 34.21
C SER A 52 -9.44 -20.67 33.86
N SER A 53 -8.76 -21.22 34.82
CA SER A 53 -8.23 -22.57 34.78
C SER A 53 -9.38 -23.58 34.83
N THR A 54 -9.84 -24.00 33.65
CA THR A 54 -10.59 -25.24 33.48
C THR A 54 -9.97 -25.99 32.30
N PRO A 55 -9.45 -27.21 32.49
CA PRO A 55 -8.94 -28.02 31.41
C PRO A 55 -10.18 -28.55 30.62
N HIS A 56 -10.52 -27.92 29.53
CA HIS A 56 -11.37 -28.54 28.56
C HIS A 56 -10.56 -28.78 27.29
N GLU A 57 -10.12 -30.01 27.17
CA GLU A 57 -9.59 -30.57 25.93
C GLU A 57 -10.63 -30.38 24.83
N THR A 58 -10.34 -29.50 23.92
CA THR A 58 -10.83 -29.63 22.55
C THR A 58 -9.68 -29.23 21.66
N GLY A 59 -8.90 -30.23 21.27
CA GLY A 59 -7.77 -30.10 20.34
C GLY A 59 -8.23 -29.55 19.00
N ARG A 60 -8.19 -28.27 18.85
CA ARG A 60 -7.95 -27.60 17.58
C ARG A 60 -6.57 -27.05 17.66
N ASN A 61 -5.59 -27.86 17.27
CA ASN A 61 -4.30 -27.36 16.89
C ASN A 61 -4.56 -26.42 15.69
N PHE A 62 -4.81 -25.15 15.97
CA PHE A 62 -4.56 -24.15 14.97
C PHE A 62 -3.03 -24.11 14.88
N ASP A 63 -2.48 -24.83 13.92
CA ASP A 63 -1.09 -24.64 13.52
C ASP A 63 -1.00 -23.17 13.08
N GLU A 64 -0.61 -22.32 14.01
CA GLU A 64 -0.39 -20.92 13.75
C GLU A 64 0.74 -20.84 12.72
N PRO A 65 0.50 -20.28 11.53
CA PRO A 65 1.49 -20.33 10.47
C PRO A 65 2.77 -19.64 10.93
N VAL A 66 3.87 -20.35 10.86
CA VAL A 66 5.18 -19.79 11.17
C VAL A 66 5.51 -18.73 10.13
N LEU A 67 5.55 -17.47 10.58
CA LEU A 67 5.89 -16.35 9.73
C LEU A 67 7.41 -16.18 9.66
N ARG A 68 7.95 -16.10 8.45
CA ARG A 68 9.36 -15.84 8.20
C ARG A 68 9.55 -14.44 7.66
N PRO A 69 10.51 -13.66 8.16
CA PRO A 69 10.86 -12.37 7.56
C PRO A 69 11.52 -12.61 6.20
N VAL A 70 10.89 -12.12 5.14
CA VAL A 70 11.38 -12.26 3.77
C VAL A 70 11.64 -10.87 3.19
N GLU A 71 12.86 -10.67 2.70
CA GLU A 71 13.24 -9.45 2.02
C GLU A 71 12.96 -9.55 0.53
N PHE A 72 12.23 -8.57 0.00
CA PHE A 72 12.02 -8.37 -1.42
C PHE A 72 12.85 -7.18 -1.89
N ARG A 73 13.51 -7.33 -3.03
CA ARG A 73 14.35 -6.30 -3.64
C ARG A 73 13.97 -6.08 -5.08
N TRP A 74 13.96 -4.82 -5.48
CA TRP A 74 13.79 -4.39 -6.85
C TRP A 74 14.90 -3.44 -7.24
N HIS A 75 15.54 -3.66 -8.39
CA HIS A 75 16.54 -2.75 -8.91
C HIS A 75 15.93 -1.83 -9.98
N GLY A 76 15.86 -0.54 -9.68
CA GLY A 76 15.26 0.45 -10.57
C GLY A 76 15.69 1.87 -10.18
N PRO A 77 16.87 2.32 -10.62
CA PRO A 77 17.44 3.61 -10.19
C PRO A 77 16.64 4.82 -10.63
N LYS A 78 15.74 4.67 -11.61
CA LYS A 78 14.88 5.74 -12.12
C LYS A 78 13.45 5.70 -11.56
N ALA A 79 13.10 4.68 -10.77
CA ALA A 79 11.78 4.55 -10.18
C ALA A 79 11.54 5.65 -9.14
N LYS A 80 10.33 6.21 -9.14
CA LYS A 80 9.87 7.19 -8.15
C LYS A 80 9.14 6.53 -6.99
N SER A 81 8.47 5.42 -7.28
CA SER A 81 7.73 4.63 -6.29
C SER A 81 7.76 3.16 -6.67
N VAL A 82 7.92 2.30 -5.68
CA VAL A 82 7.84 0.85 -5.85
C VAL A 82 6.96 0.27 -4.75
N GLU A 83 6.00 -0.55 -5.15
CA GLU A 83 5.10 -1.27 -4.24
C GLU A 83 5.19 -2.76 -4.50
N LEU A 84 4.97 -3.55 -3.46
CA LEU A 84 4.92 -5.00 -3.53
C LEU A 84 3.47 -5.47 -3.39
N VAL A 85 3.00 -6.30 -4.30
CA VAL A 85 1.69 -6.95 -4.23
C VAL A 85 1.83 -8.45 -4.44
N GLY A 86 1.01 -9.22 -3.77
CA GLY A 86 1.07 -10.68 -3.85
C GLY A 86 -0.10 -11.36 -3.17
N ASP A 87 -0.06 -12.67 -3.10
CA ASP A 87 -1.07 -13.50 -2.41
C ASP A 87 -1.13 -13.18 -0.90
N PHE A 88 -0.01 -12.82 -0.29
CA PHE A 88 0.10 -12.46 1.12
C PHE A 88 -0.62 -11.15 1.50
N ASN A 89 -0.94 -10.28 0.55
CA ASN A 89 -1.71 -9.05 0.78
C ASN A 89 -2.98 -8.97 -0.08
N ALA A 90 -3.45 -10.11 -0.58
CA ALA A 90 -4.63 -10.23 -1.45
C ALA A 90 -4.54 -9.31 -2.70
N TRP A 91 -3.35 -9.09 -3.22
CA TRP A 91 -3.06 -8.25 -4.40
C TRP A 91 -3.47 -6.79 -4.25
N LYS A 92 -3.64 -6.30 -3.01
CA LYS A 92 -4.03 -4.92 -2.74
C LYS A 92 -2.85 -3.97 -2.92
N ARG A 93 -3.05 -2.96 -3.74
CA ARG A 93 -2.07 -1.88 -3.96
C ARG A 93 -2.04 -0.91 -2.78
N GLY A 94 -0.91 -0.22 -2.60
CA GLY A 94 -0.74 0.83 -1.59
C GLY A 94 -0.45 0.35 -0.18
N LEU A 95 -0.54 -0.97 0.08
CA LEU A 95 -0.31 -1.52 1.42
C LEU A 95 1.19 -1.72 1.74
N LEU A 96 1.96 -2.20 0.78
CA LEU A 96 3.37 -2.53 0.96
C LEU A 96 4.23 -1.66 0.04
N LYS A 97 4.55 -0.47 0.51
CA LYS A 97 5.49 0.44 -0.16
C LYS A 97 6.91 0.04 0.17
N MET A 98 7.76 -0.03 -0.84
CA MET A 98 9.17 -0.33 -0.68
C MET A 98 9.95 0.95 -0.35
N SER A 99 11.02 0.80 0.41
CA SER A 99 11.93 1.90 0.75
C SER A 99 13.13 1.91 -0.19
N PRO A 100 13.59 3.09 -0.63
CA PRO A 100 14.79 3.20 -1.41
C PRO A 100 16.02 2.81 -0.57
N ALA A 101 16.90 2.01 -1.17
CA ALA A 101 18.17 1.56 -0.61
C ALA A 101 19.34 2.03 -1.48
N ALA A 102 20.55 1.75 -1.07
CA ALA A 102 21.75 2.14 -1.82
C ALA A 102 21.78 1.54 -3.24
N GLY A 103 22.40 2.26 -4.18
CA GLY A 103 22.62 1.79 -5.54
C GLY A 103 21.35 1.71 -6.42
N GLY A 104 20.30 2.50 -6.12
CA GLY A 104 19.08 2.49 -6.91
C GLY A 104 18.23 1.22 -6.72
N THR A 105 18.42 0.56 -5.60
CA THR A 105 17.64 -0.61 -5.19
C THR A 105 16.49 -0.18 -4.27
N TRP A 106 15.39 -0.87 -4.34
CA TRP A 106 14.24 -0.74 -3.44
C TRP A 106 14.09 -2.02 -2.65
N SER A 107 13.80 -1.93 -1.37
CA SER A 107 13.63 -3.11 -0.51
C SER A 107 12.48 -2.97 0.46
N VAL A 108 11.92 -4.12 0.85
CA VAL A 108 10.93 -4.25 1.92
C VAL A 108 11.10 -5.62 2.56
N VAL A 109 10.99 -5.68 3.87
CA VAL A 109 10.97 -6.94 4.62
C VAL A 109 9.57 -7.14 5.17
N ILE A 110 8.96 -8.28 4.87
CA ILE A 110 7.62 -8.62 5.35
C ILE A 110 7.61 -10.03 5.94
N PRO A 111 6.86 -10.25 7.03
CA PRO A 111 6.63 -11.59 7.55
C PRO A 111 5.58 -12.30 6.68
N ILE A 112 5.96 -13.42 6.09
CA ILE A 112 5.03 -14.28 5.31
C ILE A 112 5.17 -15.73 5.75
N PRO A 113 4.13 -16.56 5.62
CA PRO A 113 4.20 -17.97 5.99
C PRO A 113 5.17 -18.75 5.10
N GLU A 114 5.59 -19.91 5.57
CA GLU A 114 6.32 -20.86 4.74
C GLU A 114 5.45 -21.33 3.58
N GLY A 115 6.07 -21.54 2.43
CA GLY A 115 5.37 -22.00 1.24
C GLY A 115 5.74 -21.26 -0.04
N ARG A 116 4.94 -21.48 -1.06
CA ARG A 116 5.11 -20.88 -2.39
C ARG A 116 4.21 -19.65 -2.52
N HIS A 117 4.83 -18.49 -2.71
CA HIS A 117 4.14 -17.20 -2.77
C HIS A 117 4.29 -16.56 -4.16
N LYS A 118 3.17 -16.02 -4.65
CA LYS A 118 3.11 -15.30 -5.93
C LYS A 118 3.07 -13.81 -5.67
N TYR A 119 3.88 -13.04 -6.41
CA TYR A 119 3.98 -11.60 -6.21
C TYR A 119 4.33 -10.83 -7.49
N LEU A 120 4.15 -9.52 -7.44
CA LEU A 120 4.52 -8.55 -8.48
C LEU A 120 5.04 -7.27 -7.82
N PHE A 121 5.91 -6.58 -8.55
CA PHE A 121 6.24 -5.19 -8.24
C PHE A 121 5.35 -4.24 -9.03
N ILE A 122 4.91 -3.18 -8.39
CA ILE A 122 4.24 -2.05 -9.03
C ILE A 122 5.22 -0.89 -9.00
N VAL A 123 5.76 -0.55 -10.14
CA VAL A 123 6.77 0.51 -10.31
C VAL A 123 6.11 1.68 -10.99
N ASP A 124 6.06 2.83 -10.33
CA ASP A 124 5.41 4.05 -10.82
C ASP A 124 3.96 3.80 -11.30
N GLY A 125 3.25 2.92 -10.59
CA GLY A 125 1.86 2.56 -10.88
C GLY A 125 1.67 1.42 -11.89
N GLU A 126 2.75 0.94 -12.54
CA GLU A 126 2.68 -0.13 -13.52
C GLU A 126 3.24 -1.47 -12.98
N PRO A 127 2.61 -2.60 -13.31
CA PRO A 127 3.14 -3.91 -12.94
C PRO A 127 4.43 -4.22 -13.70
N ARG A 128 5.46 -4.61 -12.97
CA ARG A 128 6.76 -5.04 -13.49
C ARG A 128 7.13 -6.39 -12.92
N ILE A 129 7.78 -7.18 -13.74
CA ILE A 129 8.37 -8.48 -13.36
C ILE A 129 9.88 -8.40 -13.52
N ASP A 130 10.60 -9.09 -12.67
CA ASP A 130 12.02 -9.34 -12.84
C ASP A 130 12.18 -10.66 -13.62
N GLU A 131 12.70 -10.57 -14.83
CA GLU A 131 12.86 -11.73 -15.74
C GLU A 131 13.92 -12.74 -15.24
N THR A 132 14.71 -12.36 -14.25
CA THR A 132 15.70 -13.25 -13.63
C THR A 132 15.10 -14.20 -12.61
N VAL A 133 13.84 -13.97 -12.21
CA VAL A 133 13.13 -14.76 -11.23
C VAL A 133 12.12 -15.70 -11.90
N GLU A 134 11.87 -16.86 -11.28
CA GLU A 134 10.85 -17.79 -11.75
C GLU A 134 9.49 -17.09 -11.89
N THR A 135 8.86 -17.24 -13.05
CA THR A 135 7.56 -16.62 -13.34
C THR A 135 6.54 -17.68 -13.71
N GLU A 136 5.29 -17.44 -13.32
CA GLU A 136 4.16 -18.32 -13.59
C GLU A 136 2.93 -17.49 -14.02
N ASN A 137 1.98 -18.14 -14.66
CA ASN A 137 0.66 -17.52 -14.89
C ASN A 137 -0.08 -17.41 -13.58
N GLY A 138 -0.48 -16.20 -13.22
CA GLY A 138 -1.05 -15.89 -11.92
C GLY A 138 -2.27 -14.99 -12.00
N PHE A 139 -2.31 -14.00 -11.13
CA PHE A 139 -3.44 -13.12 -10.94
C PHE A 139 -3.90 -12.44 -12.25
N GLN A 140 -5.18 -12.60 -12.59
CA GLN A 140 -5.82 -12.05 -13.79
C GLN A 140 -5.16 -12.45 -15.12
N GLY A 141 -4.59 -13.67 -15.21
CA GLY A 141 -3.95 -14.17 -16.43
C GLY A 141 -2.60 -13.49 -16.76
N ARG A 142 -2.07 -12.69 -15.84
CA ARG A 142 -0.77 -12.03 -15.98
C ARG A 142 0.35 -12.93 -15.46
N ARG A 143 1.52 -12.78 -16.02
CA ARG A 143 2.73 -13.42 -15.46
C ARG A 143 3.05 -12.78 -14.11
N VAL A 144 3.34 -13.59 -13.13
CA VAL A 144 3.71 -13.22 -11.77
C VAL A 144 5.00 -13.92 -11.38
N MET A 145 5.77 -13.32 -10.49
CA MET A 145 6.95 -13.93 -9.92
C MET A 145 6.58 -14.88 -8.80
N VAL A 146 7.40 -15.88 -8.57
CA VAL A 146 7.21 -16.90 -7.53
C VAL A 146 8.40 -16.91 -6.60
N ARG A 147 8.14 -17.04 -5.30
CA ARG A 147 9.16 -17.21 -4.28
C ARG A 147 8.79 -18.33 -3.32
N MET A 148 9.74 -19.25 -3.10
CA MET A 148 9.62 -20.28 -2.08
C MET A 148 10.21 -19.77 -0.77
N VAL A 149 9.43 -19.83 0.29
CA VAL A 149 9.83 -19.51 1.67
C VAL A 149 9.95 -20.81 2.46
N LYS A 150 11.11 -21.02 3.07
CA LYS A 150 11.45 -22.23 3.84
C LYS A 150 11.72 -21.87 5.29
#